data_d60391c84e7604a55e1a1689bb68c540
#
_entry.id   d60391c84e7604a55e1a1689bb68c540
#
_cell.length_a   1.000
_cell.length_b   1.000
_cell.length_c   1.000
_cell.angle_alpha   90.00
_cell.angle_beta   90.00
_cell.angle_gamma   90.00
#
_symmetry.space_group_name_H-M   'P 1'
#
loop_
_entity.id
_entity.type
_entity.pdbx_description
1 polymer ?
#
loop_
_entity_poly.entity_id
_entity_poly.type
_entity_poly.pdbx_seq_one_letter_code
_entity_poly.pdbx_strand_id
1 'polypeptide(L)'
;MCGLIASFNVGNFNKSSLKISLKHLAKRGPDSEGQWREHGVFLGFRRLSIIDLKSRSNQPMNSLCKKFVIVFNGEIYNFKELRKDLLDKGVKFKTNSDTEVILNLFILEGEKMLMKLRGMFSFVIYNKKTKKAFIARDPYGIKPLYYGKTEDGLIFASQVKTILSLKLIENIIDEQAVELFKILGSVPEPNTFFQKIRSVKAGHFIWIKNGKITSYKKWCDIGRVWKFLNSKDSFEKDKTESALKKSLEETVKYHLVSEVPVGIFLSGGIDSAVLTGLITQSGFKDLIGITIYFDEYIKTPLHELTAAKKIAEHFGIKHYARKVTKKEFLNDLPKIMNAMDQPTIDGINTWYASKAAAELKLKVVLSGVGGDELFFGYNHFKQIAKFESLLKIFRKVSFFRLIIILIGKLLHLIKNNSKFKFLNNYLDTIFNLWILKRSVSCIEDVNYNKKLKIFSYIQKSMGKLSKDSYLALAELEAKLYLRNQLLRDSDWASMSHGVELRTPFVDFHLLNNLKKIIKFFPYYTKSYLLNSVLDKKLPISILKRKKTGFAIPIKNWLLEVLSAKKINLSEFISKFCYSSLIKNGK
;
A
#
# COMPACT_ATOMS: atom_id res chain seq x y z
N MET A 1 1.31 11.17 9.51
CA MET A 1 0.43 9.97 9.66
C MET A 1 0.37 9.56 11.11
N CYS A 2 -0.66 8.77 11.49
CA CYS A 2 -1.02 8.62 12.87
C CYS A 2 -1.30 7.16 13.22
N GLY A 3 -1.61 6.88 14.47
CA GLY A 3 -2.15 5.61 14.92
C GLY A 3 -3.46 5.84 15.64
N LEU A 4 -4.49 5.10 15.28
CA LEU A 4 -5.79 5.15 15.96
C LEU A 4 -6.17 3.80 16.57
N ILE A 5 -6.96 3.87 17.64
CA ILE A 5 -7.70 2.76 18.21
C ILE A 5 -9.09 3.26 18.59
N ALA A 6 -10.11 2.45 18.33
CA ALA A 6 -11.49 2.71 18.72
C ALA A 6 -12.14 1.43 19.25
N SER A 7 -12.90 1.51 20.32
CA SER A 7 -13.68 0.37 20.80
C SER A 7 -15.11 0.79 21.11
N PHE A 8 -16.04 -0.12 20.88
CA PHE A 8 -17.48 0.09 21.02
C PHE A 8 -18.09 -1.07 21.78
N ASN A 9 -18.70 -0.77 22.92
CA ASN A 9 -19.40 -1.72 23.78
C ASN A 9 -18.53 -2.91 24.22
N VAL A 10 -17.26 -2.67 24.37
CA VAL A 10 -16.33 -3.65 24.90
C VAL A 10 -16.24 -3.38 26.40
N GLY A 11 -16.47 -4.40 27.21
CA GLY A 11 -16.56 -4.30 28.67
C GLY A 11 -15.46 -3.47 29.36
N ASN A 12 -15.40 -3.42 30.63
CA ASN A 12 -14.51 -2.52 31.37
C ASN A 12 -13.04 -2.78 31.05
N PHE A 13 -12.48 -1.92 30.17
CA PHE A 13 -11.05 -1.87 29.95
C PHE A 13 -10.30 -1.43 31.20
N ASN A 14 -9.32 -2.17 31.61
CA ASN A 14 -8.34 -1.70 32.55
C ASN A 14 -7.54 -0.53 31.90
N LYS A 15 -7.36 0.57 32.63
CA LYS A 15 -6.56 1.74 32.19
C LYS A 15 -5.17 1.35 31.71
N SER A 16 -4.56 0.33 32.32
CA SER A 16 -3.24 -0.20 31.93
C SER A 16 -3.25 -0.82 30.53
N SER A 17 -4.27 -1.61 30.16
CA SER A 17 -4.39 -2.22 28.83
C SER A 17 -4.54 -1.17 27.74
N LEU A 18 -5.29 -0.10 27.98
CA LEU A 18 -5.41 1.03 27.05
C LEU A 18 -4.09 1.77 26.85
N LYS A 19 -3.34 2.00 27.94
CA LYS A 19 -2.01 2.62 27.87
C LYS A 19 -1.04 1.76 27.05
N ILE A 20 -1.08 0.43 27.23
CA ILE A 20 -0.27 -0.51 26.46
C ILE A 20 -0.65 -0.44 24.97
N SER A 21 -1.94 -0.44 24.63
CA SER A 21 -2.40 -0.36 23.23
C SER A 21 -1.93 0.91 22.52
N LEU A 22 -1.96 2.06 23.20
CA LEU A 22 -1.45 3.32 22.66
C LEU A 22 0.09 3.34 22.54
N LYS A 23 0.80 2.62 23.42
CA LYS A 23 2.26 2.47 23.34
C LYS A 23 2.67 1.74 22.05
N HIS A 24 1.89 0.75 21.57
CA HIS A 24 2.15 0.10 20.29
C HIS A 24 2.06 1.06 19.10
N LEU A 25 1.23 2.10 19.20
CA LEU A 25 1.07 3.14 18.17
C LEU A 25 2.07 4.28 18.27
N ALA A 26 2.92 4.33 19.32
CA ALA A 26 3.78 5.48 19.60
C ALA A 26 4.75 5.83 18.47
N LYS A 27 5.34 4.82 17.79
CA LYS A 27 6.23 5.05 16.66
C LYS A 27 5.52 5.65 15.45
N ARG A 28 4.22 5.33 15.25
CA ARG A 28 3.41 5.90 14.18
C ARG A 28 3.12 7.37 14.41
N GLY A 29 2.90 7.76 15.66
CA GLY A 29 2.59 9.14 16.03
C GLY A 29 3.37 9.55 17.28
N PRO A 30 4.63 9.99 17.09
CA PRO A 30 5.49 10.34 18.21
C PRO A 30 5.19 11.70 18.84
N ASP A 31 4.49 12.61 18.14
CA ASP A 31 4.40 14.02 18.54
C ASP A 31 3.38 14.27 19.65
N SER A 32 2.26 13.55 19.66
CA SER A 32 1.28 13.67 20.77
C SER A 32 0.42 12.42 20.94
N GLU A 33 -0.19 12.31 22.13
CA GLU A 33 -1.17 11.28 22.49
C GLU A 33 -2.47 11.92 22.91
N GLY A 34 -3.60 11.31 22.54
CA GLY A 34 -4.92 11.74 22.98
C GLY A 34 -5.87 10.57 23.21
N GLN A 35 -6.81 10.79 24.12
CA GLN A 35 -7.81 9.80 24.51
C GLN A 35 -9.16 10.49 24.74
N TRP A 36 -10.23 9.80 24.38
CA TRP A 36 -11.59 10.19 24.68
C TRP A 36 -12.41 8.96 25.07
N ARG A 37 -13.23 9.06 26.11
CA ARG A 37 -14.05 7.95 26.61
C ARG A 37 -15.42 8.45 27.06
N GLU A 38 -16.47 7.72 26.67
CA GLU A 38 -17.83 7.93 27.12
C GLU A 38 -18.67 6.66 26.88
N HIS A 39 -19.45 6.23 27.88
CA HIS A 39 -20.50 5.18 27.77
C HIS A 39 -20.13 3.94 26.92
N GLY A 40 -19.06 3.24 27.30
CA GLY A 40 -18.62 2.02 26.58
C GLY A 40 -17.92 2.26 25.25
N VAL A 41 -17.61 3.52 24.91
CA VAL A 41 -16.83 3.89 23.73
C VAL A 41 -15.50 4.48 24.19
N PHE A 42 -14.43 4.02 23.54
CA PHE A 42 -13.07 4.57 23.71
C PHE A 42 -12.50 4.92 22.35
N LEU A 43 -11.93 6.11 22.22
CA LEU A 43 -11.16 6.57 21.08
C LEU A 43 -9.78 6.98 21.57
N GLY A 44 -8.74 6.36 21.03
CA GLY A 44 -7.35 6.66 21.33
C GLY A 44 -6.56 7.01 20.08
N PHE A 45 -5.56 7.87 20.24
CA PHE A 45 -4.84 8.43 19.11
C PHE A 45 -3.39 8.73 19.41
N ARG A 46 -2.52 8.50 18.43
CA ARG A 46 -1.12 8.93 18.40
C ARG A 46 -0.89 9.76 17.14
N ARG A 47 -0.37 10.98 17.29
CA ARG A 47 -0.24 11.96 16.23
C ARG A 47 1.19 12.08 15.70
N LEU A 48 1.32 12.09 14.37
CA LEU A 48 2.44 12.66 13.64
C LEU A 48 1.94 13.97 13.01
N SER A 49 2.44 15.10 13.47
CA SER A 49 1.97 16.44 13.06
C SER A 49 2.61 16.84 11.73
N ILE A 50 1.79 16.97 10.69
CA ILE A 50 2.18 17.38 9.34
C ILE A 50 1.40 18.62 8.90
N ILE A 51 0.09 18.65 9.12
CA ILE A 51 -0.80 19.79 8.87
C ILE A 51 -1.31 20.34 10.20
N ASP A 52 -1.36 21.66 10.34
CA ASP A 52 -1.66 22.42 11.56
C ASP A 52 -0.89 21.88 12.77
N LEU A 53 0.38 22.23 12.88
CA LEU A 53 1.32 21.69 13.87
C LEU A 53 0.94 22.02 15.33
N LYS A 54 -0.07 22.88 15.55
CA LYS A 54 -0.51 23.33 16.86
C LYS A 54 -1.32 22.26 17.60
N SER A 55 -1.31 22.29 18.94
CA SER A 55 -2.02 21.35 19.81
C SER A 55 -3.54 21.39 19.63
N ARG A 56 -4.12 22.50 19.14
CA ARG A 56 -5.55 22.62 18.85
C ARG A 56 -6.05 21.59 17.83
N SER A 57 -5.16 21.02 17.01
CA SER A 57 -5.45 19.98 16.02
C SER A 57 -5.17 18.56 16.53
N ASN A 58 -4.90 18.40 17.84
CA ASN A 58 -4.77 17.09 18.44
C ASN A 58 -6.11 16.33 18.44
N GLN A 59 -5.99 15.01 18.39
CA GLN A 59 -7.12 14.09 18.34
C GLN A 59 -7.11 13.17 19.59
N PRO A 60 -8.28 12.64 20.00
CA PRO A 60 -9.60 12.73 19.36
C PRO A 60 -10.16 14.15 19.33
N MET A 61 -10.68 14.59 18.17
CA MET A 61 -11.16 15.96 17.96
C MET A 61 -12.69 16.02 18.09
N ASN A 62 -13.18 16.94 18.92
CA ASN A 62 -14.61 17.21 19.04
C ASN A 62 -15.07 18.23 17.99
N SER A 63 -16.26 18.03 17.43
CA SER A 63 -16.93 19.05 16.62
C SER A 63 -17.27 20.29 17.45
N LEU A 64 -17.46 21.45 16.78
CA LEU A 64 -17.89 22.69 17.43
C LEU A 64 -19.19 22.52 18.22
N CYS A 65 -20.15 21.77 17.66
CA CYS A 65 -21.43 21.46 18.32
C CYS A 65 -21.31 20.39 19.42
N LYS A 66 -20.09 19.87 19.71
CA LYS A 66 -19.78 18.84 20.71
C LYS A 66 -20.53 17.50 20.54
N LYS A 67 -21.29 17.32 19.46
CA LYS A 67 -22.06 16.09 19.18
C LYS A 67 -21.24 14.97 18.55
N PHE A 68 -20.12 15.29 17.91
CA PHE A 68 -19.29 14.33 17.20
C PHE A 68 -17.85 14.35 17.69
N VAL A 69 -17.20 13.20 17.64
CA VAL A 69 -15.77 13.02 17.91
C VAL A 69 -15.15 12.22 16.78
N ILE A 70 -13.96 12.62 16.31
CA ILE A 70 -13.22 11.94 15.25
C ILE A 70 -11.82 11.53 15.71
N VAL A 71 -11.38 10.34 15.23
CA VAL A 71 -9.97 9.95 15.12
C VAL A 71 -9.67 9.58 13.67
N PHE A 72 -8.58 10.12 13.13
CA PHE A 72 -8.25 10.06 11.72
C PHE A 72 -6.75 9.77 11.50
N ASN A 73 -6.45 8.68 10.80
CA ASN A 73 -5.11 8.33 10.34
C ASN A 73 -5.05 8.51 8.83
N GLY A 74 -4.37 9.54 8.36
CA GLY A 74 -4.25 9.84 6.94
C GLY A 74 -3.91 11.29 6.64
N GLU A 75 -4.16 11.66 5.39
CA GLU A 75 -4.02 13.00 4.83
C GLU A 75 -5.09 13.22 3.76
N ILE A 76 -5.83 14.33 3.82
CA ILE A 76 -6.76 14.74 2.77
C ILE A 76 -6.12 15.86 1.96
N TYR A 77 -5.62 15.53 0.81
CA TYR A 77 -4.82 16.44 -0.01
C TYR A 77 -5.59 17.67 -0.52
N ASN A 78 -6.89 17.51 -0.81
CA ASN A 78 -7.77 18.59 -1.25
C ASN A 78 -8.53 19.30 -0.11
N PHE A 79 -7.99 19.24 1.12
CA PHE A 79 -8.70 19.79 2.27
C PHE A 79 -8.86 21.32 2.19
N LYS A 80 -7.97 22.03 1.50
CA LYS A 80 -8.04 23.50 1.37
C LYS A 80 -9.24 23.93 0.54
N GLU A 81 -9.51 23.25 -0.57
CA GLU A 81 -10.67 23.45 -1.43
C GLU A 81 -11.96 23.11 -0.70
N LEU A 82 -12.00 21.92 -0.07
CA LEU A 82 -13.16 21.50 0.74
C LEU A 82 -13.44 22.46 1.90
N ARG A 83 -12.40 22.98 2.54
CA ARG A 83 -12.52 23.99 3.59
C ARG A 83 -13.13 25.28 3.06
N LYS A 84 -12.69 25.75 1.88
CA LYS A 84 -13.26 26.94 1.24
C LYS A 84 -14.74 26.75 0.97
N ASP A 85 -15.14 25.63 0.35
CA ASP A 85 -16.53 25.30 0.08
C ASP A 85 -17.39 25.27 1.36
N LEU A 86 -16.82 24.82 2.48
CA LEU A 86 -17.50 24.79 3.78
C LEU A 86 -17.62 26.19 4.40
N LEU A 87 -16.59 27.04 4.27
CA LEU A 87 -16.61 28.45 4.70
C LEU A 87 -17.68 29.24 3.94
N ASP A 88 -17.76 29.04 2.62
CA ASP A 88 -18.76 29.68 1.76
C ASP A 88 -20.21 29.27 2.16
N LYS A 89 -20.37 28.10 2.80
CA LYS A 89 -21.63 27.64 3.40
C LYS A 89 -21.85 28.08 4.85
N GLY A 90 -21.00 28.97 5.37
CA GLY A 90 -21.12 29.50 6.74
C GLY A 90 -20.57 28.60 7.85
N VAL A 91 -19.83 27.53 7.52
CA VAL A 91 -19.23 26.64 8.53
C VAL A 91 -18.04 27.33 9.19
N LYS A 92 -18.05 27.36 10.52
CA LYS A 92 -16.94 27.90 11.32
C LYS A 92 -15.88 26.84 11.63
N PHE A 93 -14.62 27.24 11.72
CA PHE A 93 -13.47 26.38 12.03
C PHE A 93 -12.66 26.92 13.20
N LYS A 94 -12.10 26.02 14.00
CA LYS A 94 -11.14 26.32 15.08
C LYS A 94 -9.71 26.04 14.69
N THR A 95 -9.50 25.12 13.76
CA THR A 95 -8.19 24.64 13.35
C THR A 95 -7.98 24.86 11.86
N ASN A 96 -6.76 24.63 11.39
CA ASN A 96 -6.46 24.60 9.95
C ASN A 96 -6.23 23.16 9.46
N SER A 97 -6.63 22.15 10.26
CA SER A 97 -6.41 20.76 9.95
C SER A 97 -7.44 20.18 8.98
N ASP A 98 -7.01 19.24 8.19
CA ASP A 98 -7.85 18.39 7.35
C ASP A 98 -8.83 17.54 8.18
N THR A 99 -8.46 17.17 9.40
CA THR A 99 -9.33 16.43 10.35
C THR A 99 -10.63 17.19 10.64
N GLU A 100 -10.56 18.50 10.87
CA GLU A 100 -11.76 19.32 11.10
C GLU A 100 -12.61 19.46 9.83
N VAL A 101 -11.95 19.49 8.67
CA VAL A 101 -12.63 19.49 7.36
C VAL A 101 -13.44 18.21 7.18
N ILE A 102 -12.84 17.03 7.43
CA ILE A 102 -13.56 15.74 7.38
C ILE A 102 -14.78 15.77 8.31
N LEU A 103 -14.60 16.22 9.55
CA LEU A 103 -15.65 16.22 10.56
C LEU A 103 -16.82 17.12 10.17
N ASN A 104 -16.54 18.33 9.70
CA ASN A 104 -17.57 19.27 9.27
C ASN A 104 -18.27 18.82 7.99
N LEU A 105 -17.52 18.25 7.04
CA LEU A 105 -18.09 17.70 5.81
C LEU A 105 -19.04 16.52 6.12
N PHE A 106 -18.64 15.64 7.08
CA PHE A 106 -19.51 14.56 7.54
C PHE A 106 -20.79 15.05 8.21
N ILE A 107 -20.71 16.12 8.99
CA ILE A 107 -21.91 16.70 9.65
C ILE A 107 -22.92 17.19 8.61
N LEU A 108 -22.47 17.76 7.50
CA LEU A 108 -23.33 18.27 6.44
C LEU A 108 -23.82 17.21 5.47
N GLU A 109 -22.97 16.27 5.06
CA GLU A 109 -23.23 15.41 3.91
C GLU A 109 -23.30 13.91 4.27
N GLY A 110 -22.99 13.55 5.52
CA GLY A 110 -22.94 12.16 5.94
C GLY A 110 -21.96 11.34 5.11
N GLU A 111 -22.34 10.11 4.77
CA GLU A 111 -21.48 9.18 4.01
C GLU A 111 -21.16 9.64 2.57
N LYS A 112 -21.97 10.55 1.99
CA LYS A 112 -21.79 11.09 0.64
C LYS A 112 -20.48 11.87 0.50
N MET A 113 -19.96 12.42 1.61
CA MET A 113 -18.69 13.15 1.63
C MET A 113 -17.50 12.33 1.09
N LEU A 114 -17.55 10.99 1.23
CA LEU A 114 -16.46 10.11 0.81
C LEU A 114 -16.06 10.31 -0.67
N MET A 115 -17.03 10.62 -1.53
CA MET A 115 -16.79 10.87 -2.96
C MET A 115 -16.04 12.18 -3.25
N LYS A 116 -15.96 13.09 -2.27
CA LYS A 116 -15.26 14.38 -2.40
C LYS A 116 -13.83 14.33 -1.87
N LEU A 117 -13.52 13.33 -1.04
CA LEU A 117 -12.20 13.21 -0.41
C LEU A 117 -11.15 12.72 -1.42
N ARG A 118 -10.08 13.49 -1.59
CA ARG A 118 -8.87 13.08 -2.28
C ARG A 118 -7.76 12.92 -1.25
N GLY A 119 -7.29 11.70 -1.05
CA GLY A 119 -6.28 11.43 -0.03
C GLY A 119 -6.13 9.96 0.30
N MET A 120 -5.34 9.71 1.31
CA MET A 120 -5.12 8.40 1.93
C MET A 120 -5.65 8.45 3.36
N PHE A 121 -6.57 7.55 3.73
CA PHE A 121 -7.25 7.70 5.01
C PHE A 121 -7.85 6.42 5.60
N SER A 122 -7.88 6.41 6.91
CA SER A 122 -8.81 5.63 7.71
C SER A 122 -9.27 6.47 8.90
N PHE A 123 -10.56 6.49 9.19
CA PHE A 123 -11.09 7.28 10.29
C PHE A 123 -12.30 6.63 10.95
N VAL A 124 -12.55 7.10 12.17
CA VAL A 124 -13.74 6.77 12.96
C VAL A 124 -14.37 8.07 13.44
N ILE A 125 -15.65 8.27 13.13
CA ILE A 125 -16.47 9.38 13.62
C ILE A 125 -17.58 8.82 14.50
N TYR A 126 -17.65 9.27 15.74
CA TYR A 126 -18.69 8.85 16.69
C TYR A 126 -19.67 9.99 16.96
N ASN A 127 -20.97 9.69 16.85
CA ASN A 127 -22.06 10.59 17.20
C ASN A 127 -22.55 10.26 18.63
N LYS A 128 -22.30 11.14 19.59
CA LYS A 128 -22.62 10.98 21.00
C LYS A 128 -24.14 10.91 21.25
N LYS A 129 -24.94 11.66 20.49
CA LYS A 129 -26.39 11.71 20.64
C LYS A 129 -27.05 10.43 20.16
N THR A 130 -26.68 9.95 18.98
CA THR A 130 -27.32 8.76 18.37
C THR A 130 -26.63 7.46 18.74
N LYS A 131 -25.46 7.52 19.42
CA LYS A 131 -24.59 6.38 19.76
C LYS A 131 -24.18 5.55 18.53
N LYS A 132 -24.08 6.21 17.36
CA LYS A 132 -23.63 5.59 16.11
C LYS A 132 -22.20 5.98 15.80
N ALA A 133 -21.44 5.05 15.23
CA ALA A 133 -20.12 5.32 14.68
C ALA A 133 -20.10 5.09 13.17
N PHE A 134 -19.38 5.94 12.46
CA PHE A 134 -19.08 5.83 11.05
C PHE A 134 -17.59 5.62 10.85
N ILE A 135 -17.24 4.56 10.16
CA ILE A 135 -15.85 4.15 9.91
C ILE A 135 -15.63 4.04 8.41
N ALA A 136 -14.55 4.63 7.88
CA ALA A 136 -14.25 4.55 6.46
C ALA A 136 -12.76 4.35 6.20
N ARG A 137 -12.45 3.76 5.03
CA ARG A 137 -11.10 3.52 4.53
C ARG A 137 -10.98 3.92 3.08
N ASP A 138 -9.82 4.47 2.67
CA ASP A 138 -9.53 4.98 1.33
C ASP A 138 -9.68 3.94 0.21
N PRO A 139 -9.79 4.38 -1.08
CA PRO A 139 -10.04 3.51 -2.23
C PRO A 139 -9.00 2.40 -2.46
N TYR A 140 -7.73 2.68 -2.19
CA TYR A 140 -6.65 1.70 -2.33
C TYR A 140 -6.36 0.92 -1.05
N GLY A 141 -6.83 1.42 0.12
CA GLY A 141 -6.50 0.88 1.43
C GLY A 141 -5.07 1.21 1.86
N ILE A 142 -4.57 2.41 1.46
CA ILE A 142 -3.22 2.89 1.79
C ILE A 142 -3.06 2.97 3.31
N LYS A 143 -4.07 3.52 4.01
CA LYS A 143 -4.05 3.54 5.47
C LYS A 143 -4.66 2.27 6.04
N PRO A 144 -3.91 1.57 6.91
CA PRO A 144 -4.40 0.33 7.52
C PRO A 144 -5.52 0.62 8.52
N LEU A 145 -6.51 -0.26 8.52
CA LEU A 145 -7.55 -0.30 9.53
C LEU A 145 -8.03 -1.73 9.71
N TYR A 146 -7.85 -2.26 10.90
CA TYR A 146 -8.23 -3.61 11.28
C TYR A 146 -9.35 -3.57 12.31
N TYR A 147 -10.13 -4.64 12.39
CA TYR A 147 -11.14 -4.79 13.42
C TYR A 147 -11.24 -6.24 13.90
N GLY A 148 -11.60 -6.37 15.15
CA GLY A 148 -11.91 -7.66 15.77
C GLY A 148 -13.21 -7.55 16.56
N LYS A 149 -13.93 -8.68 16.63
CA LYS A 149 -15.15 -8.82 17.41
C LYS A 149 -14.82 -9.45 18.76
N THR A 150 -15.25 -8.81 19.84
CA THR A 150 -15.29 -9.40 21.18
C THR A 150 -16.68 -10.02 21.44
N GLU A 151 -16.92 -10.57 22.62
CA GLU A 151 -18.24 -11.08 22.98
C GLU A 151 -19.31 -9.99 22.88
N ASP A 152 -19.04 -8.80 23.43
CA ASP A 152 -20.02 -7.73 23.58
C ASP A 152 -19.91 -6.62 22.53
N GLY A 153 -18.77 -6.51 21.83
CA GLY A 153 -18.52 -5.35 21.00
C GLY A 153 -17.46 -5.50 19.91
N LEU A 154 -16.90 -4.37 19.51
CA LEU A 154 -15.95 -4.26 18.40
C LEU A 154 -14.75 -3.39 18.79
N ILE A 155 -13.58 -3.79 18.31
CA ILE A 155 -12.33 -3.03 18.43
C ILE A 155 -11.80 -2.76 17.02
N PHE A 156 -11.41 -1.51 16.76
CA PHE A 156 -10.74 -1.08 15.53
C PHE A 156 -9.37 -0.51 15.87
N ALA A 157 -8.35 -0.78 15.06
CA ALA A 157 -7.04 -0.14 15.21
C ALA A 157 -6.27 -0.09 13.88
N SER A 158 -5.28 0.80 13.84
CA SER A 158 -4.36 0.91 12.70
C SER A 158 -3.39 -0.27 12.61
N GLN A 159 -3.23 -1.07 13.67
CA GLN A 159 -2.33 -2.23 13.72
C GLN A 159 -3.02 -3.43 14.40
N VAL A 160 -2.74 -4.62 13.92
CA VAL A 160 -3.25 -5.88 14.49
C VAL A 160 -2.70 -6.11 15.90
N LYS A 161 -1.41 -5.87 16.11
CA LYS A 161 -0.77 -6.00 17.42
C LYS A 161 -1.38 -5.09 18.49
N THR A 162 -1.91 -3.92 18.10
CA THR A 162 -2.65 -3.03 19.01
C THR A 162 -3.95 -3.67 19.49
N ILE A 163 -4.68 -4.37 18.61
CA ILE A 163 -5.89 -5.12 18.99
C ILE A 163 -5.55 -6.28 19.92
N LEU A 164 -4.53 -7.07 19.57
CA LEU A 164 -4.11 -8.24 20.36
C LEU A 164 -3.59 -7.84 21.74
N SER A 165 -2.93 -6.67 21.87
CA SER A 165 -2.39 -6.21 23.16
C SER A 165 -3.45 -5.96 24.24
N LEU A 166 -4.72 -5.83 23.84
CA LEU A 166 -5.84 -5.71 24.77
C LEU A 166 -6.23 -7.05 25.43
N LYS A 167 -5.78 -8.19 24.88
CA LYS A 167 -6.07 -9.55 25.37
C LYS A 167 -7.57 -9.89 25.45
N LEU A 168 -8.39 -9.23 24.62
CA LEU A 168 -9.85 -9.43 24.53
C LEU A 168 -10.26 -10.27 23.33
N ILE A 169 -9.31 -10.60 22.47
CA ILE A 169 -9.49 -11.42 21.27
C ILE A 169 -8.40 -12.48 21.28
N GLU A 170 -8.79 -13.72 21.09
CA GLU A 170 -7.88 -14.85 21.07
C GLU A 170 -6.85 -14.73 19.92
N ASN A 171 -5.62 -15.04 20.25
CA ASN A 171 -4.49 -15.04 19.32
C ASN A 171 -4.41 -16.37 18.56
N ILE A 172 -5.46 -16.71 17.80
CA ILE A 172 -5.51 -17.95 17.00
C ILE A 172 -5.11 -17.64 15.57
N ILE A 173 -4.11 -18.37 15.07
CA ILE A 173 -3.61 -18.21 13.70
C ILE A 173 -4.63 -18.75 12.70
N ASP A 174 -4.83 -18.03 11.61
CA ASP A 174 -5.67 -18.42 10.48
C ASP A 174 -4.85 -19.27 9.49
N GLU A 175 -5.08 -20.60 9.45
CA GLU A 175 -4.36 -21.50 8.54
C GLU A 175 -4.53 -21.10 7.07
N GLN A 176 -5.70 -20.59 6.68
CA GLN A 176 -5.92 -20.12 5.32
C GLN A 176 -5.03 -18.89 5.01
N ALA A 177 -4.87 -18.00 5.97
CA ALA A 177 -3.98 -16.84 5.83
C ALA A 177 -2.51 -17.26 5.73
N VAL A 178 -2.08 -18.31 6.45
CA VAL A 178 -0.74 -18.90 6.33
C VAL A 178 -0.51 -19.42 4.90
N GLU A 179 -1.46 -20.16 4.34
CA GLU A 179 -1.33 -20.68 2.99
C GLU A 179 -1.36 -19.55 1.93
N LEU A 180 -2.22 -18.54 2.12
CA LEU A 180 -2.21 -17.32 1.27
C LEU A 180 -0.86 -16.62 1.32
N PHE A 181 -0.27 -16.49 2.50
CA PHE A 181 1.06 -15.89 2.67
C PHE A 181 2.16 -16.69 1.96
N LYS A 182 2.17 -18.03 2.08
CA LYS A 182 3.12 -18.90 1.37
C LYS A 182 3.05 -18.72 -0.15
N ILE A 183 1.84 -18.53 -0.70
CA ILE A 183 1.62 -18.37 -2.14
C ILE A 183 1.96 -16.96 -2.62
N LEU A 184 1.46 -15.93 -1.93
CA LEU A 184 1.50 -14.53 -2.39
C LEU A 184 2.62 -13.71 -1.76
N GLY A 185 3.27 -14.19 -0.70
CA GLY A 185 4.24 -13.42 0.08
C GLY A 185 3.60 -12.37 1.00
N SER A 186 2.28 -12.32 1.02
CA SER A 186 1.49 -11.41 1.85
C SER A 186 0.10 -11.99 2.11
N VAL A 187 -0.59 -11.53 3.16
CA VAL A 187 -1.97 -11.95 3.46
C VAL A 187 -2.94 -10.93 2.85
N PRO A 188 -3.76 -11.32 1.84
CA PRO A 188 -4.69 -10.39 1.21
C PRO A 188 -5.89 -10.06 2.09
N GLU A 189 -6.34 -8.80 2.02
CA GLU A 189 -7.58 -8.37 2.69
C GLU A 189 -8.80 -9.16 2.20
N PRO A 190 -9.83 -9.39 3.04
CA PRO A 190 -9.99 -8.89 4.40
C PRO A 190 -9.26 -9.74 5.46
N ASN A 191 -8.54 -10.80 5.07
CA ASN A 191 -7.88 -11.68 6.02
C ASN A 191 -6.72 -10.97 6.72
N THR A 192 -6.45 -11.40 7.95
CA THR A 192 -5.19 -11.15 8.66
C THR A 192 -4.60 -12.50 9.05
N PHE A 193 -3.42 -12.48 9.62
CA PHE A 193 -2.78 -13.71 10.12
C PHE A 193 -3.54 -14.35 11.29
N PHE A 194 -4.58 -13.68 11.82
CA PHE A 194 -5.37 -14.11 12.97
C PHE A 194 -6.85 -14.31 12.60
N GLN A 195 -7.45 -15.41 13.06
CA GLN A 195 -8.82 -15.82 12.68
C GLN A 195 -9.89 -14.79 13.02
N LYS A 196 -9.79 -14.17 14.21
CA LYS A 196 -10.82 -13.25 14.74
C LYS A 196 -10.58 -11.78 14.41
N ILE A 197 -9.50 -11.46 13.64
CA ILE A 197 -9.19 -10.09 13.24
C ILE A 197 -9.26 -9.99 11.72
N ARG A 198 -9.95 -8.96 11.22
CA ARG A 198 -10.12 -8.69 9.80
C ARG A 198 -9.69 -7.27 9.44
N SER A 199 -9.22 -7.08 8.22
CA SER A 199 -9.01 -5.74 7.65
C SER A 199 -10.34 -5.16 7.20
N VAL A 200 -10.59 -3.88 7.48
CA VAL A 200 -11.64 -3.12 6.79
C VAL A 200 -11.23 -3.03 5.32
N LYS A 201 -12.08 -3.51 4.40
CA LYS A 201 -11.76 -3.54 2.98
C LYS A 201 -11.53 -2.15 2.42
N ALA A 202 -10.58 -2.00 1.50
CA ALA A 202 -10.34 -0.76 0.77
C ALA A 202 -11.61 -0.26 0.05
N GLY A 203 -11.85 1.04 0.09
CA GLY A 203 -13.05 1.65 -0.50
C GLY A 203 -14.37 1.24 0.16
N HIS A 204 -14.33 0.88 1.43
CA HIS A 204 -15.54 0.52 2.19
C HIS A 204 -15.73 1.43 3.40
N PHE A 205 -16.98 1.48 3.85
CA PHE A 205 -17.35 2.07 5.12
C PHE A 205 -18.23 1.13 5.95
N ILE A 206 -18.24 1.38 7.25
CA ILE A 206 -19.01 0.62 8.25
C ILE A 206 -19.79 1.59 9.12
N TRP A 207 -21.07 1.27 9.36
CA TRP A 207 -21.85 1.87 10.40
C TRP A 207 -21.97 0.92 11.60
N ILE A 208 -21.79 1.47 12.80
CA ILE A 208 -21.94 0.75 14.06
C ILE A 208 -23.01 1.44 14.90
N LYS A 209 -23.83 0.63 15.60
CA LYS A 209 -24.74 1.08 16.64
C LYS A 209 -24.69 0.06 17.77
N ASN A 210 -24.55 0.53 19.02
CA ASN A 210 -24.50 -0.32 20.22
C ASN A 210 -23.52 -1.50 20.10
N GLY A 211 -22.30 -1.23 19.65
CA GLY A 211 -21.24 -2.26 19.50
C GLY A 211 -21.44 -3.25 18.36
N LYS A 212 -22.49 -3.13 17.54
CA LYS A 212 -22.80 -4.05 16.43
C LYS A 212 -22.71 -3.35 15.08
N ILE A 213 -22.17 -4.06 14.07
CA ILE A 213 -22.17 -3.57 12.68
C ILE A 213 -23.61 -3.59 12.16
N THR A 214 -24.11 -2.42 11.77
CA THR A 214 -25.43 -2.26 11.16
C THR A 214 -25.37 -2.14 9.64
N SER A 215 -24.24 -1.74 9.09
CA SER A 215 -24.01 -1.66 7.64
C SER A 215 -22.53 -1.78 7.34
N TYR A 216 -22.19 -2.52 6.28
CA TYR A 216 -20.82 -2.63 5.71
C TYR A 216 -20.95 -2.54 4.20
N LYS A 217 -20.62 -1.37 3.63
CA LYS A 217 -20.87 -1.07 2.21
C LYS A 217 -19.61 -0.63 1.49
N LYS A 218 -19.53 -0.96 0.22
CA LYS A 218 -18.52 -0.45 -0.71
C LYS A 218 -18.99 0.90 -1.26
N TRP A 219 -18.15 1.93 -1.07
CA TRP A 219 -18.38 3.26 -1.64
C TRP A 219 -17.52 3.52 -2.88
N CYS A 220 -16.34 2.85 -2.97
CA CYS A 220 -15.44 2.98 -4.10
C CYS A 220 -14.87 1.62 -4.50
N ASP A 221 -14.69 1.39 -5.80
CA ASP A 221 -14.02 0.21 -6.36
C ASP A 221 -13.10 0.62 -7.50
N ILE A 222 -11.79 0.59 -7.25
CA ILE A 222 -10.77 0.89 -8.26
C ILE A 222 -10.90 -0.02 -9.49
N GLY A 223 -11.39 -1.25 -9.33
CA GLY A 223 -11.61 -2.20 -10.44
C GLY A 223 -12.62 -1.73 -11.47
N ARG A 224 -13.53 -0.81 -11.12
CA ARG A 224 -14.45 -0.22 -12.11
C ARG A 224 -13.70 0.60 -13.16
N VAL A 225 -12.63 1.27 -12.77
CA VAL A 225 -11.81 2.08 -13.69
C VAL A 225 -11.05 1.17 -14.65
N TRP A 226 -10.45 0.08 -14.16
CA TRP A 226 -9.74 -0.89 -15.00
C TRP A 226 -10.64 -1.65 -15.97
N LYS A 227 -11.95 -1.70 -15.71
CA LYS A 227 -12.97 -2.31 -16.59
C LYS A 227 -13.60 -1.32 -17.56
N PHE A 228 -13.26 -0.03 -17.45
CA PHE A 228 -13.80 0.99 -18.31
C PHE A 228 -13.19 0.87 -19.71
N LEU A 229 -14.01 0.42 -20.67
CA LEU A 229 -13.66 0.34 -22.07
C LEU A 229 -14.76 1.07 -22.86
N ASN A 230 -14.40 2.20 -23.46
CA ASN A 230 -15.27 2.88 -24.41
C ASN A 230 -14.75 2.61 -25.83
N SER A 231 -15.55 1.97 -26.65
CA SER A 231 -15.20 1.63 -28.03
C SER A 231 -15.03 2.87 -28.94
N LYS A 232 -15.65 4.00 -28.55
CA LYS A 232 -15.57 5.27 -29.29
C LYS A 232 -14.27 6.06 -29.06
N ASP A 233 -13.47 5.71 -28.01
CA ASP A 233 -12.22 6.41 -27.77
C ASP A 233 -11.16 5.94 -28.77
N SER A 234 -10.71 6.83 -29.65
CA SER A 234 -9.61 6.63 -30.60
C SER A 234 -8.27 6.94 -29.94
N PHE A 235 -7.22 6.29 -30.45
CA PHE A 235 -5.85 6.60 -30.05
C PHE A 235 -5.38 7.89 -30.74
N GLU A 236 -5.04 8.89 -29.93
CA GLU A 236 -4.40 10.13 -30.36
C GLU A 236 -3.22 10.40 -29.42
N LYS A 237 -2.01 10.40 -29.99
CA LYS A 237 -0.76 10.48 -29.22
C LYS A 237 -0.72 11.78 -28.38
N ASP A 238 -0.89 12.92 -29.02
CA ASP A 238 -0.74 14.22 -28.35
C ASP A 238 -1.79 14.46 -27.27
N LYS A 239 -3.03 14.03 -27.52
CA LYS A 239 -4.09 14.09 -26.49
C LYS A 239 -3.80 13.15 -25.32
N THR A 240 -3.23 11.97 -25.59
CA THR A 240 -2.86 11.02 -24.54
C THR A 240 -1.74 11.57 -23.65
N GLU A 241 -0.67 12.11 -24.27
CA GLU A 241 0.46 12.68 -23.53
C GLU A 241 0.07 13.95 -22.77
N SER A 242 -0.72 14.86 -23.37
CA SER A 242 -1.20 16.08 -22.71
C SER A 242 -2.12 15.78 -21.51
N ALA A 243 -3.06 14.85 -21.66
CA ALA A 243 -3.95 14.44 -20.58
C ALA A 243 -3.17 13.78 -19.42
N LEU A 244 -2.16 12.96 -19.76
CA LEU A 244 -1.29 12.33 -18.76
C LEU A 244 -0.48 13.40 -18.01
N LYS A 245 0.17 14.34 -18.73
CA LYS A 245 0.95 15.42 -18.14
C LYS A 245 0.12 16.22 -17.15
N LYS A 246 -1.04 16.74 -17.58
CA LYS A 246 -1.97 17.50 -16.73
C LYS A 246 -2.38 16.74 -15.48
N SER A 247 -2.71 15.45 -15.61
CA SER A 247 -3.16 14.62 -14.49
C SER A 247 -2.04 14.34 -13.48
N LEU A 248 -0.81 14.15 -13.96
CA LEU A 248 0.36 13.93 -13.08
C LEU A 248 0.80 15.19 -12.38
N GLU A 249 0.84 16.33 -13.07
CA GLU A 249 1.16 17.64 -12.48
C GLU A 249 0.17 18.02 -11.36
N GLU A 250 -1.12 17.83 -11.63
CA GLU A 250 -2.16 18.02 -10.62
C GLU A 250 -1.95 17.11 -9.41
N THR A 251 -1.72 15.82 -9.65
CA THR A 251 -1.52 14.82 -8.60
C THR A 251 -0.31 15.15 -7.73
N VAL A 252 0.80 15.54 -8.35
CA VAL A 252 2.03 15.91 -7.61
C VAL A 252 1.77 17.13 -6.71
N LYS A 253 1.08 18.17 -7.20
CA LYS A 253 0.73 19.35 -6.39
C LYS A 253 -0.04 18.97 -5.13
N TYR A 254 -1.02 18.08 -5.22
CA TYR A 254 -1.78 17.62 -4.07
C TYR A 254 -0.91 16.83 -3.07
N HIS A 255 -0.01 15.98 -3.56
CA HIS A 255 0.86 15.18 -2.68
C HIS A 255 1.98 15.98 -2.02
N LEU A 256 2.24 17.22 -2.48
CA LEU A 256 3.20 18.15 -1.86
C LEU A 256 2.60 18.99 -0.74
N VAL A 257 1.29 18.95 -0.51
CA VAL A 257 0.64 19.72 0.56
C VAL A 257 1.17 19.30 1.92
N SER A 258 1.97 20.14 2.57
CA SER A 258 2.66 19.86 3.85
C SER A 258 3.09 21.17 4.51
N GLU A 259 3.10 21.22 5.85
CA GLU A 259 3.70 22.31 6.64
C GLU A 259 5.09 21.91 7.18
N VAL A 260 5.57 20.73 6.81
CA VAL A 260 6.91 20.21 7.17
C VAL A 260 7.71 19.90 5.91
N PRO A 261 9.06 19.85 5.99
CA PRO A 261 9.91 19.50 4.85
C PRO A 261 9.55 18.17 4.22
N VAL A 262 9.65 18.09 2.88
CA VAL A 262 9.30 16.93 2.08
C VAL A 262 10.53 16.37 1.38
N GLY A 263 10.73 15.05 1.48
CA GLY A 263 11.74 14.30 0.73
C GLY A 263 11.15 13.42 -0.35
N ILE A 264 12.03 12.77 -1.11
CA ILE A 264 11.67 11.74 -2.09
C ILE A 264 12.65 10.56 -1.99
N PHE A 265 12.13 9.33 -1.98
CA PHE A 265 12.97 8.16 -2.18
C PHE A 265 13.42 8.11 -3.63
N LEU A 266 14.70 8.41 -3.83
CA LEU A 266 15.32 8.50 -5.14
C LEU A 266 16.10 7.24 -5.43
N SER A 267 15.51 6.35 -6.20
CA SER A 267 16.19 5.21 -6.81
C SER A 267 16.76 5.60 -8.17
N GLY A 268 17.56 4.74 -8.75
CA GLY A 268 17.98 4.93 -10.14
C GLY A 268 16.88 4.62 -11.17
N GLY A 269 15.64 4.43 -10.75
CA GLY A 269 14.50 4.03 -11.57
C GLY A 269 13.74 5.20 -12.18
N ILE A 270 13.02 4.92 -13.28
CA ILE A 270 12.24 5.90 -14.04
C ILE A 270 11.13 6.56 -13.20
N ASP A 271 10.48 5.82 -12.31
CA ASP A 271 9.36 6.30 -11.51
C ASP A 271 9.79 7.44 -10.56
N SER A 272 10.82 7.20 -9.78
CA SER A 272 11.37 8.22 -8.88
C SER A 272 11.96 9.39 -9.64
N ALA A 273 12.61 9.14 -10.79
CA ALA A 273 13.17 10.19 -11.64
C ALA A 273 12.08 11.13 -12.19
N VAL A 274 10.99 10.58 -12.69
CA VAL A 274 9.88 11.37 -13.25
C VAL A 274 9.16 12.13 -12.13
N LEU A 275 8.92 11.52 -10.98
CA LEU A 275 8.35 12.26 -9.83
C LEU A 275 9.27 13.41 -9.41
N THR A 276 10.59 13.20 -9.37
CA THR A 276 11.54 14.29 -9.07
C THR A 276 11.39 15.44 -10.08
N GLY A 277 11.35 15.12 -11.38
CA GLY A 277 11.17 16.10 -12.43
C GLY A 277 9.84 16.86 -12.32
N LEU A 278 8.73 16.17 -12.08
CA LEU A 278 7.41 16.77 -11.90
C LEU A 278 7.36 17.69 -10.66
N ILE A 279 8.02 17.30 -9.57
CA ILE A 279 8.10 18.11 -8.35
C ILE A 279 8.91 19.38 -8.61
N THR A 280 10.06 19.28 -9.26
CA THR A 280 10.90 20.45 -9.55
C THR A 280 10.23 21.39 -10.56
N GLN A 281 9.58 20.87 -11.61
CA GLN A 281 8.84 21.72 -12.56
C GLN A 281 7.58 22.37 -11.96
N SER A 282 7.04 21.84 -10.85
CA SER A 282 5.96 22.50 -10.09
C SER A 282 6.43 23.73 -9.31
N GLY A 283 7.74 24.03 -9.31
CA GLY A 283 8.34 25.12 -8.56
C GLY A 283 8.61 24.80 -7.08
N PHE A 284 8.45 23.53 -6.66
CA PHE A 284 8.75 23.12 -5.30
C PHE A 284 10.27 23.21 -5.04
N LYS A 285 10.65 23.96 -4.01
CA LYS A 285 12.04 24.16 -3.59
C LYS A 285 12.39 23.23 -2.43
N ASP A 286 13.69 23.04 -2.19
CA ASP A 286 14.24 22.28 -1.05
C ASP A 286 13.86 20.80 -0.99
N LEU A 287 13.58 20.19 -2.16
CA LEU A 287 13.40 18.74 -2.24
C LEU A 287 14.70 18.00 -1.90
N ILE A 288 14.63 17.01 -1.02
CA ILE A 288 15.76 16.14 -0.67
C ILE A 288 15.53 14.74 -1.24
N GLY A 289 16.38 14.33 -2.17
CA GLY A 289 16.44 12.96 -2.67
C GLY A 289 17.18 12.05 -1.69
N ILE A 290 16.60 10.91 -1.34
CA ILE A 290 17.16 9.95 -0.40
C ILE A 290 17.42 8.63 -1.12
N THR A 291 18.65 8.15 -1.06
CA THR A 291 19.06 6.85 -1.64
C THR A 291 19.77 6.01 -0.59
N ILE A 292 19.36 4.76 -0.41
CA ILE A 292 20.17 3.78 0.33
C ILE A 292 21.00 2.94 -0.65
N TYR A 293 22.21 2.55 -0.24
CA TYR A 293 23.08 1.72 -1.06
C TYR A 293 23.86 0.69 -0.23
N PHE A 294 24.40 -0.30 -0.92
CA PHE A 294 25.07 -1.46 -0.35
C PHE A 294 26.40 -1.68 -1.08
N ASP A 295 27.46 -1.98 -0.35
CA ASP A 295 28.77 -2.26 -0.95
C ASP A 295 28.73 -3.51 -1.85
N GLU A 296 27.91 -4.51 -1.48
CA GLU A 296 27.73 -5.76 -2.21
C GLU A 296 27.20 -5.56 -3.64
N TYR A 297 26.61 -4.41 -3.91
CA TYR A 297 26.07 -4.08 -5.23
C TYR A 297 26.95 -3.15 -6.05
N ILE A 298 28.07 -2.65 -5.50
CA ILE A 298 29.04 -1.85 -6.26
C ILE A 298 29.50 -2.66 -7.47
N LYS A 299 29.56 -2.00 -8.65
CA LYS A 299 29.87 -2.62 -9.97
C LYS A 299 28.83 -3.63 -10.47
N THR A 300 27.65 -3.72 -9.88
CA THR A 300 26.54 -4.53 -10.40
C THR A 300 25.41 -3.65 -10.96
N PRO A 301 24.51 -4.18 -11.79
CA PRO A 301 23.31 -3.46 -12.24
C PRO A 301 22.36 -3.02 -11.11
N LEU A 302 22.47 -3.65 -9.92
CA LEU A 302 21.69 -3.33 -8.72
C LEU A 302 22.19 -2.08 -7.99
N HIS A 303 23.36 -1.51 -8.38
CA HIS A 303 23.90 -0.30 -7.79
C HIS A 303 23.09 0.94 -8.25
N GLU A 304 22.28 1.47 -7.36
CA GLU A 304 21.36 2.58 -7.69
C GLU A 304 21.97 3.97 -7.49
N LEU A 305 22.98 4.09 -6.63
CA LEU A 305 23.57 5.36 -6.20
C LEU A 305 24.04 6.24 -7.36
N THR A 306 24.77 5.68 -8.33
CA THR A 306 25.29 6.44 -9.48
C THR A 306 24.18 7.05 -10.32
N ALA A 307 23.11 6.28 -10.57
CA ALA A 307 21.96 6.78 -11.33
C ALA A 307 21.17 7.82 -10.53
N ALA A 308 20.97 7.60 -9.22
CA ALA A 308 20.28 8.54 -8.34
C ALA A 308 21.03 9.88 -8.26
N LYS A 309 22.37 9.87 -8.14
CA LYS A 309 23.19 11.10 -8.19
C LYS A 309 22.98 11.87 -9.49
N LYS A 310 23.05 11.19 -10.64
CA LYS A 310 22.81 11.81 -11.95
C LYS A 310 21.42 12.45 -12.06
N ILE A 311 20.38 11.79 -11.49
CA ILE A 311 19.02 12.34 -11.48
C ILE A 311 18.97 13.59 -10.58
N ALA A 312 19.58 13.54 -9.40
CA ALA A 312 19.61 14.68 -8.49
C ALA A 312 20.34 15.89 -9.09
N GLU A 313 21.50 15.67 -9.69
CA GLU A 313 22.27 16.69 -10.42
C GLU A 313 21.47 17.26 -11.60
N HIS A 314 20.81 16.38 -12.38
CA HIS A 314 20.01 16.81 -13.52
C HIS A 314 18.87 17.75 -13.13
N PHE A 315 18.19 17.51 -12.02
CA PHE A 315 17.09 18.34 -11.55
C PHE A 315 17.50 19.39 -10.52
N GLY A 316 18.77 19.45 -10.11
CA GLY A 316 19.29 20.43 -9.16
C GLY A 316 18.76 20.26 -7.74
N ILE A 317 18.49 19.04 -7.29
CA ILE A 317 18.00 18.76 -5.93
C ILE A 317 19.13 18.31 -4.99
N LYS A 318 18.95 18.56 -3.69
CA LYS A 318 19.84 18.01 -2.67
C LYS A 318 19.73 16.48 -2.64
N HIS A 319 20.87 15.78 -2.51
CA HIS A 319 20.89 14.32 -2.50
C HIS A 319 21.60 13.77 -1.26
N TYR A 320 20.92 12.95 -0.50
CA TYR A 320 21.45 12.22 0.64
C TYR A 320 21.57 10.73 0.32
N ALA A 321 22.78 10.21 0.36
CA ALA A 321 23.08 8.81 0.11
C ALA A 321 23.50 8.13 1.42
N ARG A 322 22.79 7.08 1.82
CA ARG A 322 23.01 6.34 3.05
C ARG A 322 23.44 4.93 2.78
N LYS A 323 24.64 4.57 3.28
CA LYS A 323 25.13 3.20 3.28
C LYS A 323 24.41 2.35 4.32
N VAL A 324 24.04 1.13 3.96
CA VAL A 324 23.53 0.11 4.89
C VAL A 324 24.50 -1.06 4.88
N THR A 325 24.91 -1.51 6.07
CA THR A 325 25.90 -2.58 6.22
C THR A 325 25.27 -3.86 6.78
N LYS A 326 25.92 -5.01 6.55
CA LYS A 326 25.53 -6.30 7.15
C LYS A 326 25.43 -6.22 8.68
N LYS A 327 26.43 -5.61 9.36
CA LYS A 327 26.43 -5.46 10.82
C LYS A 327 25.20 -4.68 11.30
N GLU A 328 24.86 -3.59 10.61
CA GLU A 328 23.67 -2.81 10.92
C GLU A 328 22.39 -3.63 10.71
N PHE A 329 22.30 -4.35 9.60
CA PHE A 329 21.13 -5.21 9.32
C PHE A 329 20.90 -6.24 10.43
N LEU A 330 21.92 -6.93 10.89
CA LEU A 330 21.82 -7.93 11.96
C LEU A 330 21.36 -7.31 13.28
N ASN A 331 21.87 -6.13 13.63
CA ASN A 331 21.47 -5.39 14.83
C ASN A 331 20.04 -4.84 14.76
N ASP A 332 19.56 -4.51 13.57
CA ASP A 332 18.22 -3.96 13.37
C ASP A 332 17.16 -5.03 13.10
N LEU A 333 17.56 -6.26 12.77
CA LEU A 333 16.63 -7.35 12.44
C LEU A 333 15.53 -7.55 13.50
N PRO A 334 15.80 -7.60 14.83
CA PRO A 334 14.75 -7.69 15.83
C PRO A 334 13.79 -6.49 15.82
N LYS A 335 14.30 -5.27 15.54
CA LYS A 335 13.48 -4.06 15.45
C LYS A 335 12.59 -4.07 14.21
N ILE A 336 13.11 -4.55 13.08
CA ILE A 336 12.37 -4.72 11.81
C ILE A 336 11.22 -5.69 12.02
N MET A 337 11.50 -6.86 12.61
CA MET A 337 10.50 -7.88 12.87
C MET A 337 9.41 -7.40 13.83
N ASN A 338 9.80 -6.67 14.89
CA ASN A 338 8.83 -6.07 15.80
C ASN A 338 8.01 -4.94 15.14
N ALA A 339 8.53 -4.27 14.11
CA ALA A 339 7.81 -3.25 13.36
C ALA A 339 6.74 -3.87 12.46
N MET A 340 6.99 -5.04 11.86
CA MET A 340 6.02 -5.74 11.03
C MET A 340 4.75 -6.06 11.82
N ASP A 341 3.60 -5.69 11.28
CA ASP A 341 2.30 -5.93 11.91
C ASP A 341 1.62 -7.20 11.36
N GLN A 342 1.93 -7.56 10.14
CA GLN A 342 1.51 -8.76 9.44
C GLN A 342 2.72 -9.36 8.71
N PRO A 343 2.78 -10.70 8.52
CA PRO A 343 3.89 -11.32 7.81
C PRO A 343 3.95 -10.82 6.37
N THR A 344 5.16 -10.51 5.91
CA THR A 344 5.47 -10.10 4.55
C THR A 344 6.88 -10.52 4.18
N ILE A 345 7.13 -10.68 2.88
CA ILE A 345 8.46 -11.00 2.34
C ILE A 345 9.23 -9.77 1.85
N ASP A 346 8.64 -8.58 1.97
CA ASP A 346 9.18 -7.32 1.45
C ASP A 346 9.14 -6.22 2.53
N GLY A 347 9.46 -4.98 2.18
CA GLY A 347 9.36 -3.81 3.04
C GLY A 347 10.63 -3.44 3.80
N ILE A 348 11.63 -4.32 3.89
CA ILE A 348 12.90 -4.05 4.62
C ILE A 348 13.68 -2.92 3.93
N ASN A 349 13.65 -2.85 2.61
CA ASN A 349 14.20 -1.76 1.82
C ASN A 349 13.55 -0.40 2.18
N THR A 350 12.23 -0.37 2.25
CA THR A 350 11.47 0.82 2.66
C THR A 350 11.74 1.19 4.12
N TRP A 351 11.97 0.20 4.99
CA TRP A 351 12.35 0.42 6.38
C TRP A 351 13.68 1.19 6.48
N TYR A 352 14.72 0.78 5.74
CA TYR A 352 16.01 1.48 5.73
C TYR A 352 15.95 2.85 5.06
N ALA A 353 15.20 2.98 3.96
CA ALA A 353 14.98 4.28 3.32
C ALA A 353 14.26 5.25 4.27
N SER A 354 13.30 4.74 5.04
CA SER A 354 12.57 5.55 6.04
C SER A 354 13.44 5.87 7.26
N LYS A 355 14.33 4.97 7.67
CA LYS A 355 15.34 5.25 8.70
C LYS A 355 16.25 6.41 8.26
N ALA A 356 16.70 6.40 7.00
CA ALA A 356 17.49 7.50 6.42
C ALA A 356 16.72 8.83 6.40
N ALA A 357 15.42 8.80 6.06
CA ALA A 357 14.57 9.98 6.11
C ALA A 357 14.42 10.54 7.53
N ALA A 358 14.22 9.66 8.53
CA ALA A 358 14.10 10.06 9.92
C ALA A 358 15.42 10.65 10.48
N GLU A 359 16.58 10.14 10.05
CA GLU A 359 17.90 10.71 10.38
C GLU A 359 18.03 12.17 9.89
N LEU A 360 17.37 12.51 8.76
CA LEU A 360 17.26 13.88 8.23
C LEU A 360 16.10 14.68 8.85
N LYS A 361 15.42 14.15 9.86
CA LYS A 361 14.24 14.75 10.51
C LYS A 361 13.07 15.03 9.55
N LEU A 362 13.00 14.30 8.43
CA LEU A 362 11.89 14.39 7.49
C LEU A 362 10.71 13.59 8.01
N LYS A 363 9.53 14.23 8.05
CA LYS A 363 8.26 13.57 8.42
C LYS A 363 7.45 13.11 7.19
N VAL A 364 7.73 13.65 6.01
CA VAL A 364 7.02 13.33 4.76
C VAL A 364 8.02 12.97 3.68
N VAL A 365 7.77 11.85 2.99
CA VAL A 365 8.58 11.41 1.85
C VAL A 365 7.67 10.90 0.73
N LEU A 366 7.97 11.25 -0.52
CA LEU A 366 7.29 10.71 -1.70
C LEU A 366 8.01 9.45 -2.21
N SER A 367 7.25 8.56 -2.83
CA SER A 367 7.76 7.33 -3.44
C SER A 367 7.13 7.06 -4.80
N GLY A 368 7.90 6.45 -5.72
CA GLY A 368 7.44 5.98 -7.02
C GLY A 368 6.62 4.69 -7.01
N VAL A 369 6.24 4.18 -5.83
CA VAL A 369 5.39 2.98 -5.71
C VAL A 369 4.07 3.21 -6.45
N GLY A 370 3.58 2.18 -7.15
CA GLY A 370 2.38 2.23 -7.98
C GLY A 370 2.64 2.55 -9.46
N GLY A 371 3.83 3.06 -9.80
CA GLY A 371 4.17 3.42 -11.18
C GLY A 371 4.23 2.21 -12.13
N ASP A 372 4.66 1.06 -11.66
CA ASP A 372 4.69 -0.15 -12.49
C ASP A 372 3.30 -0.74 -12.72
N GLU A 373 2.45 -0.66 -11.74
CA GLU A 373 1.07 -1.13 -11.79
C GLU A 373 0.22 -0.23 -12.71
N LEU A 374 0.43 1.09 -12.62
CA LEU A 374 -0.32 2.06 -13.40
C LEU A 374 0.13 2.12 -14.87
N PHE A 375 1.45 2.00 -15.13
CA PHE A 375 2.05 2.17 -16.46
C PHE A 375 2.54 0.85 -17.06
N PHE A 376 2.05 -0.29 -16.59
CA PHE A 376 2.38 -1.63 -17.12
C PHE A 376 3.89 -1.91 -17.17
N GLY A 377 4.64 -1.46 -16.15
CA GLY A 377 6.09 -1.47 -16.14
C GLY A 377 6.74 -2.84 -15.93
N TYR A 378 6.01 -3.85 -15.46
CA TYR A 378 6.54 -5.19 -15.26
C TYR A 378 6.63 -5.97 -16.55
N ASN A 379 7.73 -6.68 -16.79
CA ASN A 379 7.93 -7.50 -17.98
C ASN A 379 6.83 -8.55 -18.22
N HIS A 380 6.23 -9.05 -17.14
CA HIS A 380 5.20 -10.07 -17.24
C HIS A 380 3.89 -9.55 -17.87
N PHE A 381 3.61 -8.25 -17.89
CA PHE A 381 2.47 -7.69 -18.61
C PHE A 381 2.51 -8.10 -20.09
N LYS A 382 3.65 -7.84 -20.74
CA LYS A 382 3.84 -8.22 -22.17
C LYS A 382 3.85 -9.73 -22.36
N GLN A 383 4.54 -10.46 -21.46
CA GLN A 383 4.67 -11.92 -21.55
C GLN A 383 3.32 -12.61 -21.41
N ILE A 384 2.51 -12.25 -20.40
CA ILE A 384 1.21 -12.85 -20.14
C ILE A 384 0.20 -12.45 -21.22
N ALA A 385 0.16 -11.17 -21.64
CA ALA A 385 -0.76 -10.70 -22.68
C ALA A 385 -0.52 -11.42 -24.00
N LYS A 386 0.76 -11.57 -24.41
CA LYS A 386 1.13 -12.34 -25.62
C LYS A 386 0.74 -13.81 -25.50
N PHE A 387 1.04 -14.43 -24.34
CA PHE A 387 0.73 -15.82 -24.11
C PHE A 387 -0.77 -16.10 -24.05
N GLU A 388 -1.55 -15.21 -23.44
CA GLU A 388 -3.01 -15.30 -23.39
C GLU A 388 -3.64 -15.19 -24.80
N SER A 389 -3.11 -14.30 -25.64
CA SER A 389 -3.57 -14.17 -27.03
C SER A 389 -3.36 -15.48 -27.81
N LEU A 390 -2.21 -16.13 -27.63
CA LEU A 390 -1.95 -17.45 -28.21
C LEU A 390 -2.90 -18.52 -27.63
N LEU A 391 -3.09 -18.54 -26.31
CA LEU A 391 -3.98 -19.50 -25.66
C LEU A 391 -5.43 -19.35 -26.11
N LYS A 392 -5.92 -18.14 -26.40
CA LYS A 392 -7.28 -17.93 -26.93
C LYS A 392 -7.49 -18.65 -28.28
N ILE A 393 -6.45 -18.72 -29.11
CA ILE A 393 -6.47 -19.46 -30.37
C ILE A 393 -6.44 -20.97 -30.09
N PHE A 394 -5.54 -21.42 -29.22
CA PHE A 394 -5.30 -22.85 -28.96
C PHE A 394 -6.37 -23.51 -28.09
N ARG A 395 -7.09 -22.75 -27.24
CA ARG A 395 -8.22 -23.29 -26.44
C ARG A 395 -9.36 -23.86 -27.33
N LYS A 396 -9.43 -23.48 -28.60
CA LYS A 396 -10.40 -24.00 -29.54
C LYS A 396 -10.05 -25.39 -30.06
N VAL A 397 -8.82 -25.88 -29.82
CA VAL A 397 -8.32 -27.15 -30.35
C VAL A 397 -7.72 -27.99 -29.20
N SER A 398 -8.40 -29.07 -28.84
CA SER A 398 -8.02 -29.95 -27.69
C SER A 398 -6.61 -30.53 -27.78
N PHE A 399 -6.11 -30.78 -28.98
CA PHE A 399 -4.78 -31.33 -29.26
C PHE A 399 -3.65 -30.41 -28.73
N PHE A 400 -3.78 -29.08 -28.85
CA PHE A 400 -2.76 -28.14 -28.36
C PHE A 400 -2.66 -28.11 -26.84
N ARG A 401 -3.72 -28.45 -26.11
CA ARG A 401 -3.68 -28.58 -24.65
C ARG A 401 -2.70 -29.67 -24.21
N LEU A 402 -2.69 -30.81 -24.90
CA LEU A 402 -1.75 -31.91 -24.65
C LEU A 402 -0.29 -31.48 -24.92
N ILE A 403 -0.03 -30.76 -26.01
CA ILE A 403 1.31 -30.26 -26.34
C ILE A 403 1.85 -29.32 -25.23
N ILE A 404 1.03 -28.42 -24.73
CA ILE A 404 1.45 -27.48 -23.66
C ILE A 404 1.75 -28.23 -22.35
N ILE A 405 0.99 -29.29 -22.06
CA ILE A 405 1.25 -30.17 -20.90
C ILE A 405 2.62 -30.85 -21.02
N LEU A 406 2.89 -31.40 -22.20
CA LEU A 406 4.18 -32.05 -22.50
C LEU A 406 5.35 -31.08 -22.40
N ILE A 407 5.22 -29.88 -22.98
CA ILE A 407 6.22 -28.81 -22.88
C ILE A 407 6.41 -28.40 -21.41
N GLY A 408 5.36 -28.28 -20.62
CA GLY A 408 5.43 -27.97 -19.19
C GLY A 408 6.20 -29.03 -18.40
N LYS A 409 5.94 -30.32 -18.66
CA LYS A 409 6.68 -31.43 -18.07
C LYS A 409 8.15 -31.42 -18.47
N LEU A 410 8.45 -31.19 -19.76
CA LEU A 410 9.82 -31.10 -20.27
C LEU A 410 10.59 -29.92 -19.65
N LEU A 411 9.98 -28.75 -19.56
CA LEU A 411 10.57 -27.57 -18.93
C LEU A 411 10.79 -27.78 -17.43
N HIS A 412 9.93 -28.54 -16.75
CA HIS A 412 10.15 -28.94 -15.36
C HIS A 412 11.41 -29.80 -15.22
N LEU A 413 11.57 -30.81 -16.09
CA LEU A 413 12.77 -31.68 -16.10
C LEU A 413 14.07 -30.90 -16.37
N ILE A 414 14.06 -29.99 -17.37
CA ILE A 414 15.25 -29.24 -17.78
C ILE A 414 15.63 -28.15 -16.76
N LYS A 415 14.64 -27.42 -16.22
CA LYS A 415 14.91 -26.27 -15.32
C LYS A 415 14.77 -26.60 -13.84
N ASN A 416 14.45 -27.83 -13.49
CA ASN A 416 14.16 -28.27 -12.11
C ASN A 416 13.26 -27.27 -11.34
N ASN A 417 12.26 -26.71 -12.05
CA ASN A 417 11.35 -25.72 -11.52
C ASN A 417 9.94 -26.28 -11.45
N SER A 418 9.51 -26.59 -10.26
CA SER A 418 8.22 -27.19 -9.93
C SER A 418 7.00 -26.40 -10.45
N LYS A 419 7.14 -25.10 -10.70
CA LYS A 419 6.06 -24.29 -11.30
C LYS A 419 5.60 -24.81 -12.66
N PHE A 420 6.48 -25.46 -13.42
CA PHE A 420 6.15 -25.99 -14.74
C PHE A 420 5.42 -27.33 -14.68
N LYS A 421 5.55 -28.13 -13.61
CA LYS A 421 4.85 -29.41 -13.41
C LYS A 421 3.33 -29.25 -13.44
N PHE A 422 2.83 -28.11 -12.96
CA PHE A 422 1.40 -27.81 -12.83
C PHE A 422 0.90 -26.79 -13.85
N LEU A 423 1.68 -26.52 -14.93
CA LEU A 423 1.35 -25.52 -15.93
C LEU A 423 -0.10 -25.69 -16.45
N ASN A 424 -0.56 -26.92 -16.61
CA ASN A 424 -1.89 -27.26 -17.10
C ASN A 424 -3.03 -26.59 -16.32
N ASN A 425 -2.87 -26.51 -14.99
CA ASN A 425 -3.89 -25.94 -14.10
C ASN A 425 -3.92 -24.41 -14.12
N TYR A 426 -2.93 -23.77 -14.76
CA TYR A 426 -2.77 -22.32 -14.81
C TYR A 426 -3.11 -21.71 -16.17
N LEU A 427 -3.49 -22.52 -17.18
CA LEU A 427 -3.71 -22.03 -18.53
C LEU A 427 -5.12 -21.52 -18.78
N ASP A 428 -6.06 -21.74 -17.85
CA ASP A 428 -7.47 -21.48 -18.11
C ASP A 428 -7.87 -20.01 -18.02
N THR A 429 -7.16 -19.22 -17.23
CA THR A 429 -7.51 -17.81 -17.03
C THR A 429 -6.29 -16.91 -16.91
N ILE A 430 -6.44 -15.62 -17.21
CA ILE A 430 -5.40 -14.62 -17.01
C ILE A 430 -4.99 -14.51 -15.52
N PHE A 431 -5.94 -14.74 -14.60
CA PHE A 431 -5.69 -14.82 -13.18
C PHE A 431 -4.69 -15.93 -12.82
N ASN A 432 -4.87 -17.12 -13.39
CA ASN A 432 -4.00 -18.26 -13.15
C ASN A 432 -2.59 -18.02 -13.70
N LEU A 433 -2.46 -17.38 -14.87
CA LEU A 433 -1.16 -16.98 -15.43
C LEU A 433 -0.46 -15.95 -14.55
N TRP A 434 -1.21 -15.01 -13.98
CA TRP A 434 -0.69 -14.02 -13.05
C TRP A 434 -0.19 -14.69 -11.75
N ILE A 435 -0.97 -15.61 -11.15
CA ILE A 435 -0.56 -16.38 -9.95
C ILE A 435 0.73 -17.16 -10.23
N LEU A 436 0.82 -17.86 -11.37
CA LEU A 436 2.03 -18.61 -11.76
C LEU A 436 3.28 -17.70 -11.75
N LYS A 437 3.13 -16.45 -12.20
CA LYS A 437 4.22 -15.49 -12.27
C LYS A 437 4.56 -14.87 -10.92
N ARG A 438 3.56 -14.57 -10.09
CA ARG A 438 3.71 -13.86 -8.81
C ARG A 438 3.93 -14.76 -7.61
N SER A 439 3.57 -16.04 -7.66
CA SER A 439 3.74 -16.93 -6.51
C SER A 439 5.21 -17.03 -6.07
N VAL A 440 5.40 -16.95 -4.77
CA VAL A 440 6.71 -16.88 -4.11
C VAL A 440 7.29 -18.25 -3.86
N SER A 441 6.51 -19.17 -3.29
CA SER A 441 6.96 -20.54 -3.00
C SER A 441 6.72 -21.47 -4.17
N CYS A 442 7.51 -22.55 -4.19
CA CYS A 442 7.17 -23.73 -4.97
C CYS A 442 5.80 -24.21 -4.50
N ILE A 443 4.88 -24.24 -5.42
CA ILE A 443 3.49 -24.65 -5.20
C ILE A 443 3.40 -26.10 -4.68
N GLU A 444 4.52 -26.84 -4.65
CA GLU A 444 4.62 -28.22 -4.17
C GLU A 444 4.35 -28.38 -2.66
N ASP A 445 4.68 -27.36 -1.85
CA ASP A 445 4.57 -27.42 -0.39
C ASP A 445 3.13 -27.28 0.12
N VAL A 446 2.16 -27.04 -0.75
CA VAL A 446 0.74 -26.86 -0.40
C VAL A 446 -0.08 -28.01 -0.99
N ASN A 447 -0.88 -28.69 -0.19
CA ASN A 447 -1.79 -29.73 -0.65
C ASN A 447 -2.67 -29.24 -1.82
N TYR A 448 -2.73 -30.02 -2.90
CA TYR A 448 -3.40 -29.65 -4.16
C TYR A 448 -4.86 -29.18 -3.98
N ASN A 449 -5.63 -29.91 -3.17
CA ASN A 449 -7.03 -29.54 -2.92
C ASN A 449 -7.17 -28.23 -2.12
N LYS A 450 -6.26 -27.96 -1.19
CA LYS A 450 -6.21 -26.67 -0.47
C LYS A 450 -5.90 -25.51 -1.42
N LYS A 451 -4.99 -25.71 -2.40
CA LYS A 451 -4.66 -24.69 -3.44
C LYS A 451 -5.85 -24.31 -4.29
N LEU A 452 -6.57 -25.28 -4.83
CA LEU A 452 -7.73 -25.02 -5.67
C LEU A 452 -8.80 -24.21 -4.92
N LYS A 453 -9.01 -24.52 -3.63
CA LYS A 453 -9.92 -23.74 -2.77
C LYS A 453 -9.43 -22.31 -2.59
N ILE A 454 -8.12 -22.11 -2.37
CA ILE A 454 -7.51 -20.78 -2.19
C ILE A 454 -7.61 -19.97 -3.47
N PHE A 455 -7.27 -20.54 -4.63
CA PHE A 455 -7.36 -19.83 -5.91
C PHE A 455 -8.80 -19.45 -6.24
N SER A 456 -9.74 -20.36 -6.03
CA SER A 456 -11.17 -20.06 -6.18
C SER A 456 -11.62 -18.95 -5.23
N TYR A 457 -11.15 -18.94 -3.99
CA TYR A 457 -11.44 -17.88 -3.03
C TYR A 457 -10.92 -16.51 -3.50
N ILE A 458 -9.65 -16.43 -3.91
CA ILE A 458 -9.06 -15.18 -4.42
C ILE A 458 -9.79 -14.72 -5.70
N GLN A 459 -10.00 -15.63 -6.65
CA GLN A 459 -10.67 -15.33 -7.92
C GLN A 459 -12.11 -14.83 -7.71
N LYS A 460 -12.87 -15.45 -6.79
CA LYS A 460 -14.20 -14.97 -6.40
C LYS A 460 -14.15 -13.57 -5.79
N SER A 461 -13.12 -13.26 -4.99
CA SER A 461 -12.95 -11.93 -4.40
C SER A 461 -12.69 -10.84 -5.43
N MET A 462 -12.03 -11.18 -6.54
CA MET A 462 -11.74 -10.26 -7.65
C MET A 462 -12.97 -10.01 -8.54
N GLY A 463 -13.87 -10.99 -8.64
CA GLY A 463 -15.00 -10.95 -9.56
C GLY A 463 -14.55 -11.00 -11.03
N LYS A 464 -15.41 -10.51 -11.95
CA LYS A 464 -15.11 -10.49 -13.39
C LYS A 464 -14.05 -9.42 -13.69
N LEU A 465 -12.93 -9.82 -14.28
CA LEU A 465 -11.85 -8.93 -14.74
C LEU A 465 -12.19 -8.24 -16.07
N SER A 466 -11.38 -7.27 -16.46
CA SER A 466 -11.45 -6.64 -17.78
C SER A 466 -11.28 -7.69 -18.89
N LYS A 467 -11.87 -7.43 -20.07
CA LYS A 467 -11.65 -8.23 -21.29
C LYS A 467 -10.28 -7.95 -21.94
N ASP A 468 -9.73 -6.77 -21.69
CA ASP A 468 -8.37 -6.40 -22.10
C ASP A 468 -7.35 -7.02 -21.14
N SER A 469 -6.34 -7.68 -21.68
CA SER A 469 -5.34 -8.42 -20.89
C SER A 469 -4.46 -7.50 -20.04
N TYR A 470 -4.08 -6.33 -20.55
CA TYR A 470 -3.26 -5.38 -19.79
C TYR A 470 -4.05 -4.78 -18.63
N LEU A 471 -5.29 -4.37 -18.88
CA LEU A 471 -6.16 -3.81 -17.83
C LEU A 471 -6.54 -4.86 -16.80
N ALA A 472 -6.77 -6.12 -17.20
CA ALA A 472 -7.02 -7.22 -16.28
C ALA A 472 -5.81 -7.49 -15.38
N LEU A 473 -4.61 -7.50 -15.94
CA LEU A 473 -3.36 -7.66 -15.18
C LEU A 473 -3.14 -6.48 -14.23
N ALA A 474 -3.37 -5.24 -14.67
CA ALA A 474 -3.24 -4.06 -13.82
C ALA A 474 -4.25 -4.08 -12.65
N GLU A 475 -5.48 -4.55 -12.87
CA GLU A 475 -6.46 -4.74 -11.78
C GLU A 475 -5.96 -5.78 -10.77
N LEU A 476 -5.37 -6.90 -11.24
CA LEU A 476 -4.79 -7.93 -10.37
C LEU A 476 -3.60 -7.39 -9.57
N GLU A 477 -2.68 -6.69 -10.25
CA GLU A 477 -1.54 -6.06 -9.58
C GLU A 477 -2.01 -5.04 -8.53
N ALA A 478 -2.94 -4.15 -8.88
CA ALA A 478 -3.42 -3.10 -7.99
C ALA A 478 -4.16 -3.64 -6.76
N LYS A 479 -5.01 -4.68 -6.93
CA LYS A 479 -5.84 -5.21 -5.85
C LYS A 479 -5.16 -6.29 -5.00
N LEU A 480 -4.24 -7.07 -5.56
CA LEU A 480 -3.60 -8.18 -4.86
C LEU A 480 -2.19 -7.84 -4.42
N TYR A 481 -1.33 -7.41 -5.32
CA TYR A 481 0.08 -7.15 -5.01
C TYR A 481 0.32 -5.76 -4.42
N LEU A 482 -0.05 -4.70 -5.13
CA LEU A 482 0.15 -3.32 -4.67
C LEU A 482 -0.52 -3.08 -3.30
N ARG A 483 -1.81 -3.40 -3.19
CA ARG A 483 -2.60 -3.17 -1.97
C ARG A 483 -2.10 -3.97 -0.76
N ASN A 484 -1.93 -5.29 -0.94
CA ASN A 484 -1.71 -6.19 0.19
C ASN A 484 -0.24 -6.38 0.55
N GLN A 485 0.67 -6.01 -0.33
CA GLN A 485 2.10 -6.07 -0.10
C GLN A 485 2.73 -4.68 -0.12
N LEU A 486 2.85 -4.04 -1.28
CA LEU A 486 3.63 -2.81 -1.40
C LEU A 486 3.13 -1.66 -0.52
N LEU A 487 1.82 -1.37 -0.52
CA LEU A 487 1.26 -0.27 0.29
C LEU A 487 1.27 -0.58 1.78
N ARG A 488 0.96 -1.83 2.15
CA ARG A 488 1.03 -2.26 3.53
C ARG A 488 2.46 -2.22 4.06
N ASP A 489 3.41 -2.69 3.25
CA ASP A 489 4.83 -2.67 3.61
C ASP A 489 5.38 -1.24 3.66
N SER A 490 4.95 -0.38 2.76
CA SER A 490 5.27 1.04 2.80
C SER A 490 4.78 1.68 4.11
N ASP A 491 3.57 1.35 4.56
CA ASP A 491 3.01 1.93 5.79
C ASP A 491 3.74 1.45 7.05
N TRP A 492 3.85 0.12 7.30
CA TRP A 492 4.49 -0.34 8.54
C TRP A 492 5.96 0.05 8.61
N ALA A 493 6.68 -0.01 7.47
CA ALA A 493 8.09 0.28 7.40
C ALA A 493 8.38 1.77 7.67
N SER A 494 7.66 2.67 7.01
CA SER A 494 7.85 4.11 7.19
C SER A 494 7.37 4.59 8.56
N MET A 495 6.21 4.08 9.00
CA MET A 495 5.64 4.48 10.29
C MET A 495 6.41 3.96 11.50
N SER A 496 7.24 2.94 11.34
CA SER A 496 8.17 2.51 12.42
C SER A 496 9.24 3.56 12.73
N HIS A 497 9.42 4.54 11.85
CA HIS A 497 10.33 5.68 11.98
C HIS A 497 9.61 7.03 12.11
N GLY A 498 8.28 7.04 12.20
CA GLY A 498 7.49 8.28 12.24
C GLY A 498 7.59 9.07 10.93
N VAL A 499 7.67 8.38 9.80
CA VAL A 499 7.73 8.99 8.46
C VAL A 499 6.47 8.66 7.69
N GLU A 500 5.81 9.68 7.14
CA GLU A 500 4.68 9.53 6.23
C GLU A 500 5.17 9.28 4.80
N LEU A 501 4.88 8.10 4.25
CA LEU A 501 5.16 7.80 2.85
C LEU A 501 3.94 8.10 1.99
N ARG A 502 4.12 8.96 0.98
CA ARG A 502 3.11 9.33 -0.03
C ARG A 502 3.45 8.70 -1.36
N THR A 503 2.42 8.23 -2.07
CA THR A 503 2.55 7.48 -3.32
C THR A 503 1.72 8.13 -4.43
N PRO A 504 2.22 9.17 -5.14
CA PRO A 504 1.44 9.90 -6.13
C PRO A 504 0.82 9.05 -7.23
N PHE A 505 1.48 7.96 -7.65
CA PHE A 505 0.92 7.04 -8.66
C PHE A 505 -0.23 6.16 -8.13
N VAL A 506 -0.52 6.22 -6.82
CA VAL A 506 -1.61 5.48 -6.16
C VAL A 506 -2.73 6.46 -5.73
N ASP A 507 -3.00 7.44 -6.56
CA ASP A 507 -4.11 8.37 -6.37
C ASP A 507 -5.34 7.90 -7.17
N PHE A 508 -6.48 7.73 -6.49
CA PHE A 508 -7.72 7.31 -7.15
C PHE A 508 -8.22 8.35 -8.17
N HIS A 509 -8.04 9.63 -7.90
CA HIS A 509 -8.40 10.69 -8.84
C HIS A 509 -7.51 10.65 -10.09
N LEU A 510 -6.20 10.41 -9.93
CA LEU A 510 -5.30 10.17 -11.06
C LEU A 510 -5.81 9.00 -11.91
N LEU A 511 -6.05 7.84 -11.29
CA LEU A 511 -6.54 6.67 -12.00
C LEU A 511 -7.85 6.96 -12.76
N ASN A 512 -8.78 7.66 -12.10
CA ASN A 512 -10.08 8.01 -12.71
C ASN A 512 -9.93 9.02 -13.87
N ASN A 513 -9.02 9.99 -13.77
CA ASN A 513 -8.72 10.94 -14.84
C ASN A 513 -8.13 10.23 -16.07
N LEU A 514 -7.33 9.19 -15.84
CA LEU A 514 -6.68 8.42 -16.91
C LEU A 514 -7.57 7.34 -17.54
N LYS A 515 -8.77 7.07 -17.04
CA LYS A 515 -9.62 5.93 -17.44
C LYS A 515 -9.90 5.84 -18.94
N LYS A 516 -9.92 6.97 -19.66
CA LYS A 516 -10.16 7.00 -21.11
C LYS A 516 -8.92 6.69 -21.94
N ILE A 517 -7.74 7.00 -21.41
CA ILE A 517 -6.46 6.91 -22.13
C ILE A 517 -5.58 5.74 -21.69
N ILE A 518 -5.81 5.17 -20.51
CA ILE A 518 -4.95 4.13 -19.92
C ILE A 518 -4.84 2.88 -20.79
N LYS A 519 -5.89 2.55 -21.56
CA LYS A 519 -5.89 1.43 -22.51
C LYS A 519 -4.90 1.60 -23.67
N PHE A 520 -4.41 2.83 -23.91
CA PHE A 520 -3.44 3.15 -24.96
C PHE A 520 -1.99 3.11 -24.46
N PHE A 521 -1.75 3.04 -23.16
CA PHE A 521 -0.39 2.99 -22.58
C PHE A 521 0.45 1.82 -23.09
N PRO A 522 -0.10 0.62 -23.40
CA PRO A 522 0.68 -0.46 -24.01
C PRO A 522 1.30 -0.15 -25.39
N TYR A 523 0.84 0.91 -26.08
CA TYR A 523 1.43 1.36 -27.35
C TYR A 523 2.76 2.09 -27.16
N TYR A 524 3.09 2.43 -25.90
CA TYR A 524 4.33 3.09 -25.53
C TYR A 524 5.25 2.18 -24.73
N THR A 525 6.53 2.52 -24.67
CA THR A 525 7.36 2.07 -23.56
C THR A 525 7.08 2.94 -22.35
N LYS A 526 7.10 2.36 -21.15
CA LYS A 526 6.90 3.13 -19.89
C LYS A 526 7.86 4.32 -19.79
N SER A 527 9.13 4.10 -20.16
CA SER A 527 10.15 5.16 -20.10
C SER A 527 9.82 6.32 -21.05
N TYR A 528 9.36 6.04 -22.27
CA TYR A 528 8.95 7.08 -23.19
C TYR A 528 7.74 7.86 -22.65
N LEU A 529 6.67 7.14 -22.26
CA LEU A 529 5.43 7.73 -21.79
C LEU A 529 5.64 8.62 -20.55
N LEU A 530 6.44 8.16 -19.59
CA LEU A 530 6.75 8.94 -18.39
C LEU A 530 7.70 10.10 -18.68
N ASN A 531 8.63 9.96 -19.63
CA ASN A 531 9.51 11.06 -20.01
C ASN A 531 8.80 12.15 -20.83
N SER A 532 7.71 11.79 -21.57
CA SER A 532 6.97 12.78 -22.37
C SER A 532 6.34 13.90 -21.53
N VAL A 533 5.99 13.62 -20.27
CA VAL A 533 5.35 14.58 -19.36
C VAL A 533 6.31 15.60 -18.74
N LEU A 534 7.61 15.38 -18.82
CA LEU A 534 8.62 16.29 -18.27
C LEU A 534 8.95 17.41 -19.24
N ASP A 535 9.12 18.64 -18.75
CA ASP A 535 9.65 19.76 -19.53
C ASP A 535 11.15 19.53 -19.79
N LYS A 536 11.92 19.30 -18.73
CA LYS A 536 13.31 18.90 -18.80
C LYS A 536 13.41 17.37 -18.91
N LYS A 537 13.68 16.87 -20.13
CA LYS A 537 13.73 15.44 -20.42
C LYS A 537 14.90 14.74 -19.69
N LEU A 538 14.67 13.51 -19.28
CA LEU A 538 15.70 12.70 -18.62
C LEU A 538 16.85 12.32 -19.56
N PRO A 539 18.08 12.20 -19.05
CA PRO A 539 19.22 11.70 -19.80
C PRO A 539 18.96 10.30 -20.36
N ILE A 540 19.49 10.03 -21.56
CA ILE A 540 19.36 8.73 -22.24
C ILE A 540 19.87 7.58 -21.37
N SER A 541 20.93 7.81 -20.57
CA SER A 541 21.50 6.82 -19.65
C SER A 541 20.49 6.35 -18.59
N ILE A 542 19.55 7.21 -18.16
CA ILE A 542 18.48 6.87 -17.23
C ILE A 542 17.35 6.16 -17.97
N LEU A 543 16.95 6.64 -19.15
CA LEU A 543 15.86 6.07 -19.94
C LEU A 543 16.14 4.63 -20.42
N LYS A 544 17.40 4.32 -20.77
CA LYS A 544 17.85 2.99 -21.23
C LYS A 544 18.24 2.05 -20.09
N ARG A 545 18.24 2.52 -18.84
CA ARG A 545 18.60 1.67 -17.70
C ARG A 545 17.60 0.51 -17.57
N LYS A 546 18.13 -0.71 -17.50
CA LYS A 546 17.32 -1.89 -17.24
C LYS A 546 16.69 -1.76 -15.85
N LYS A 547 15.42 -2.10 -15.76
CA LYS A 547 14.71 -2.11 -14.47
C LYS A 547 15.40 -3.10 -13.52
N THR A 548 15.78 -2.60 -12.36
CA THR A 548 16.23 -3.40 -11.22
C THR A 548 15.19 -3.28 -10.10
N GLY A 549 14.93 -4.36 -9.37
CA GLY A 549 14.17 -4.26 -8.13
C GLY A 549 15.00 -3.54 -7.07
N PHE A 550 14.35 -2.81 -6.19
CA PHE A 550 15.01 -2.21 -5.01
C PHE A 550 15.34 -3.33 -4.00
N ALA A 551 16.43 -4.04 -4.29
CA ALA A 551 16.84 -5.23 -3.57
C ALA A 551 17.84 -4.90 -2.45
N ILE A 552 17.78 -5.67 -1.37
CA ILE A 552 18.78 -5.69 -0.29
C ILE A 552 19.53 -7.02 -0.36
N PRO A 553 20.85 -7.09 -0.07
CA PRO A 553 21.65 -8.32 -0.13
C PRO A 553 21.39 -9.27 1.06
N ILE A 554 20.12 -9.31 1.56
CA ILE A 554 19.72 -10.08 2.75
C ILE A 554 20.07 -11.56 2.60
N LYS A 555 19.83 -12.13 1.41
CA LYS A 555 20.14 -13.54 1.17
C LYS A 555 21.61 -13.84 1.41
N ASN A 556 22.50 -13.02 0.88
CA ASN A 556 23.95 -13.19 1.04
C ASN A 556 24.34 -13.04 2.52
N TRP A 557 23.83 -12.01 3.19
CA TRP A 557 24.09 -11.75 4.61
C TRP A 557 23.63 -12.89 5.52
N LEU A 558 22.46 -13.47 5.26
CA LEU A 558 21.92 -14.59 6.04
C LEU A 558 22.65 -15.90 5.75
N LEU A 559 23.04 -16.16 4.48
CA LEU A 559 23.82 -17.35 4.14
C LEU A 559 25.15 -17.40 4.89
N GLU A 560 25.85 -16.27 4.97
CA GLU A 560 27.10 -16.16 5.71
C GLU A 560 26.94 -16.37 7.22
N VAL A 561 25.87 -15.78 7.83
CA VAL A 561 25.63 -15.89 9.28
C VAL A 561 25.22 -17.29 9.69
N LEU A 562 24.41 -17.96 8.87
CA LEU A 562 23.89 -19.30 9.16
C LEU A 562 24.78 -20.42 8.66
N SER A 563 25.92 -20.08 8.05
CA SER A 563 26.86 -21.05 7.42
C SER A 563 26.14 -22.04 6.49
N ALA A 564 25.03 -21.61 5.87
CA ALA A 564 24.15 -22.46 5.08
C ALA A 564 24.50 -22.38 3.60
N LYS A 565 24.54 -23.52 2.90
CA LYS A 565 24.78 -23.58 1.45
C LYS A 565 23.63 -23.03 0.62
N LYS A 566 22.41 -23.03 1.15
CA LYS A 566 21.21 -22.57 0.44
C LYS A 566 20.13 -22.12 1.41
N ILE A 567 19.57 -20.91 1.23
CA ILE A 567 18.43 -20.40 1.98
C ILE A 567 17.33 -20.02 0.98
N ASN A 568 16.13 -20.51 1.22
CA ASN A 568 14.92 -19.91 0.64
C ASN A 568 14.55 -18.72 1.52
N LEU A 569 14.82 -17.50 1.03
CA LEU A 569 14.61 -16.26 1.78
C LEU A 569 13.15 -16.10 2.23
N SER A 570 12.20 -16.43 1.35
CA SER A 570 10.77 -16.35 1.66
C SER A 570 10.37 -17.31 2.78
N GLU A 571 10.94 -18.53 2.77
CA GLU A 571 10.71 -19.52 3.81
C GLU A 571 11.35 -19.12 5.14
N PHE A 572 12.58 -18.57 5.09
CA PHE A 572 13.26 -18.06 6.27
C PHE A 572 12.47 -16.91 6.91
N ILE A 573 12.10 -15.90 6.12
CA ILE A 573 11.29 -14.76 6.59
C ILE A 573 9.94 -15.27 7.11
N SER A 574 9.31 -16.22 6.43
CA SER A 574 8.04 -16.83 6.86
C SER A 574 8.18 -17.49 8.23
N LYS A 575 9.17 -18.36 8.42
CA LYS A 575 9.42 -19.06 9.70
C LYS A 575 9.79 -18.08 10.81
N PHE A 576 10.59 -17.07 10.49
CA PHE A 576 11.04 -16.07 11.45
C PHE A 576 9.90 -15.11 11.85
N CYS A 577 9.11 -14.62 10.89
CA CYS A 577 7.90 -13.82 11.16
C CYS A 577 6.89 -14.62 12.01
N TYR A 578 6.67 -15.88 11.66
CA TYR A 578 5.79 -16.79 12.39
C TYR A 578 6.22 -16.92 13.86
N SER A 579 7.50 -17.22 14.10
CA SER A 579 8.03 -17.39 15.47
C SER A 579 8.02 -16.10 16.28
N SER A 580 8.28 -14.94 15.65
CA SER A 580 8.27 -13.65 16.35
C SER A 580 6.84 -13.18 16.68
N LEU A 581 5.86 -13.43 15.80
CA LEU A 581 4.46 -13.10 16.05
C LEU A 581 3.85 -13.97 17.16
N ILE A 582 4.24 -15.26 17.24
CA ILE A 582 3.81 -16.15 18.34
C ILE A 582 4.46 -15.75 19.67
N LYS A 583 5.76 -15.43 19.68
CA LYS A 583 6.46 -14.98 20.91
C LYS A 583 5.92 -13.66 21.44
N ASN A 584 5.52 -12.75 20.58
CA ASN A 584 4.93 -11.46 20.99
C ASN A 584 3.43 -11.57 21.38
N GLY A 585 2.80 -12.70 21.11
CA GLY A 585 1.41 -13.00 21.49
C GLY A 585 1.27 -13.77 22.81
N LYS A 586 2.39 -14.26 23.38
CA LYS A 586 2.47 -14.78 24.75
C LYS A 586 2.94 -13.68 25.69
#